data_ec3ba436053dee6c53b931995ae26b83
#
_entry.id   ec3ba436053dee6c53b931995ae26b83
#
_cell.length_a   1.000
_cell.length_b   1.000
_cell.length_c   1.000
_cell.angle_alpha   90.00
_cell.angle_beta   90.00
_cell.angle_gamma   90.00
#
_symmetry.space_group_name_H-M   'P 1'
#
loop_
_entity.id
_entity.type
_entity.pdbx_description
1 polymer ?
#
loop_
_entity_poly.entity_id
_entity_poly.type
_entity_poly.pdbx_seq_one_letter_code
_entity_poly.pdbx_strand_id
1 'polypeptide(L)'
;NTFVRTPETEHLLANLKKVSSRGFMFGHHDDTNYGIGWEGDEGRSDVKSVCGDYPAVISFDLAHLELGDTLSRDKVPFSKIRREILNQYKRGGLSSLSWHLRNPLTGGDSWDVSDTTVVKSILPGGANHEKFAGWVSKVSAFINSLQTEDGVKVPVLFRPWHEHTGSWFWWGEKLCTPEEY
;
A
#
# COMPACT_ATOMS: atom_id res chain seq x y z
N ASN A 1 -24.24 -1.45 7.08
CA ASN A 1 -23.78 -1.80 5.73
C ASN A 1 -22.83 -2.99 5.88
N THR A 2 -23.30 -4.16 5.49
CA THR A 2 -22.45 -5.36 5.37
C THR A 2 -21.58 -5.14 4.13
N PHE A 3 -20.27 -4.93 4.32
CA PHE A 3 -19.34 -4.90 3.20
C PHE A 3 -19.27 -6.31 2.60
N VAL A 4 -19.74 -6.44 1.37
CA VAL A 4 -19.65 -7.69 0.62
C VAL A 4 -18.31 -7.70 -0.12
N ARG A 5 -17.47 -8.70 0.14
CA ARG A 5 -16.21 -8.89 -0.58
C ARG A 5 -16.52 -9.33 -2.02
N THR A 6 -15.65 -8.94 -2.94
CA THR A 6 -15.72 -9.46 -4.30
C THR A 6 -15.37 -10.96 -4.35
N PRO A 7 -15.83 -11.71 -5.35
CA PRO A 7 -15.42 -13.11 -5.54
C PRO A 7 -13.89 -13.28 -5.59
N GLU A 8 -13.18 -12.34 -6.23
CA GLU A 8 -11.72 -12.35 -6.33
C GLU A 8 -11.06 -12.21 -4.95
N THR A 9 -11.62 -11.36 -4.07
CA THR A 9 -11.13 -11.20 -2.69
C THR A 9 -11.35 -12.48 -1.87
N GLU A 10 -12.50 -13.14 -2.02
CA GLU A 10 -12.77 -14.43 -1.34
C GLU A 10 -11.83 -15.53 -1.85
N HIS A 11 -11.60 -15.60 -3.16
CA HIS A 11 -10.65 -16.55 -3.76
C HIS A 11 -9.22 -16.28 -3.27
N LEU A 12 -8.79 -15.02 -3.20
CA LEU A 12 -7.47 -14.66 -2.65
C LEU A 12 -7.32 -15.13 -1.21
N LEU A 13 -8.30 -14.87 -0.33
CA LEU A 13 -8.27 -15.30 1.06
C LEU A 13 -8.19 -16.82 1.20
N ALA A 14 -8.96 -17.55 0.40
CA ALA A 14 -8.93 -19.01 0.38
C ALA A 14 -7.57 -19.54 -0.08
N ASN A 15 -6.99 -18.93 -1.12
CA ASN A 15 -5.68 -19.31 -1.64
C ASN A 15 -4.55 -19.01 -0.65
N LEU A 16 -4.58 -17.85 0.02
CA LEU A 16 -3.59 -17.50 1.05
C LEU A 16 -3.59 -18.51 2.20
N LYS A 17 -4.77 -18.92 2.69
CA LYS A 17 -4.91 -19.97 3.70
C LYS A 17 -4.33 -21.30 3.23
N LYS A 18 -4.58 -21.68 1.96
CA LYS A 18 -4.05 -22.90 1.36
C LYS A 18 -2.54 -22.86 1.20
N VAL A 19 -1.97 -21.75 0.76
CA VAL A 19 -0.52 -21.58 0.59
C VAL A 19 0.17 -21.61 1.94
N SER A 20 -0.36 -20.90 2.96
CA SER A 20 0.24 -20.83 4.30
C SER A 20 0.37 -22.19 5.00
N SER A 21 -0.43 -23.19 4.60
CA SER A 21 -0.31 -24.55 5.11
C SER A 21 0.78 -25.40 4.41
N ARG A 22 1.36 -24.90 3.32
CA ARG A 22 2.31 -25.66 2.47
C ARG A 22 3.65 -24.97 2.29
N GLY A 23 3.76 -23.68 2.59
CA GLY A 23 4.98 -22.92 2.37
C GLY A 23 4.76 -21.42 2.56
N PHE A 24 5.55 -20.63 1.85
CA PHE A 24 5.50 -19.18 1.87
C PHE A 24 5.57 -18.60 0.46
N MET A 25 5.19 -17.33 0.32
CA MET A 25 5.33 -16.57 -0.92
C MET A 25 6.50 -15.59 -0.75
N PHE A 26 7.51 -15.69 -1.61
CA PHE A 26 8.59 -14.71 -1.64
C PHE A 26 8.07 -13.38 -2.19
N GLY A 27 8.44 -12.27 -1.52
CA GLY A 27 8.03 -10.92 -1.91
C GLY A 27 9.20 -9.97 -2.05
N HIS A 28 9.05 -8.97 -2.93
CA HIS A 28 10.03 -7.90 -3.12
C HIS A 28 9.32 -6.55 -3.28
N HIS A 29 9.87 -5.49 -2.66
CA HIS A 29 9.30 -4.16 -2.74
C HIS A 29 9.72 -3.45 -4.02
N ASP A 30 8.76 -2.81 -4.71
CA ASP A 30 8.97 -2.06 -5.97
C ASP A 30 9.75 -2.79 -7.07
N ASP A 31 9.75 -4.11 -7.04
CA ASP A 31 10.56 -5.00 -7.88
C ASP A 31 10.48 -4.72 -9.40
N THR A 32 9.35 -4.17 -9.87
CA THR A 32 9.13 -3.83 -11.28
C THR A 32 9.19 -2.34 -11.57
N ASN A 33 9.51 -1.51 -10.58
CA ASN A 33 9.60 -0.06 -10.73
C ASN A 33 11.04 0.44 -10.83
N TYR A 34 11.91 -0.11 -10.00
CA TYR A 34 13.35 0.18 -10.00
C TYR A 34 14.13 -0.95 -9.32
N GLY A 35 15.44 -0.95 -9.50
CA GLY A 35 16.34 -1.94 -8.91
C GLY A 35 17.80 -1.52 -9.01
N ILE A 36 18.72 -2.48 -8.94
CA ILE A 36 20.16 -2.20 -8.94
C ILE A 36 20.59 -1.67 -10.30
N GLY A 37 20.86 -0.35 -10.36
CA GLY A 37 21.35 0.31 -11.56
C GLY A 37 20.32 0.54 -12.66
N TRP A 38 19.03 0.49 -12.34
CA TRP A 38 17.95 0.78 -13.29
C TRP A 38 16.72 1.40 -12.61
N GLU A 39 15.95 2.17 -13.36
CA GLU A 39 14.70 2.79 -12.94
C GLU A 39 13.77 2.89 -14.15
N GLY A 40 12.52 2.49 -13.96
CA GLY A 40 11.45 2.69 -14.95
C GLY A 40 11.40 1.71 -16.11
N ASP A 41 12.39 0.81 -16.28
CA ASP A 41 12.47 -0.14 -17.38
C ASP A 41 11.26 -1.08 -17.40
N GLU A 42 10.65 -1.26 -18.58
CA GLU A 42 9.48 -2.12 -18.73
C GLU A 42 9.84 -3.60 -18.66
N GLY A 43 9.05 -4.35 -17.88
CA GLY A 43 9.20 -5.82 -17.76
C GLY A 43 10.47 -6.28 -17.03
N ARG A 44 11.23 -5.35 -16.45
CA ARG A 44 12.44 -5.65 -15.69
C ARG A 44 12.09 -5.95 -14.22
N SER A 45 12.88 -6.81 -13.62
CA SER A 45 12.82 -7.25 -12.23
C SER A 45 14.18 -7.81 -11.85
N ASP A 46 14.72 -7.36 -10.72
CA ASP A 46 16.00 -7.93 -10.22
C ASP A 46 15.80 -9.38 -9.77
N VAL A 47 14.66 -9.70 -9.17
CA VAL A 47 14.33 -11.08 -8.79
C VAL A 47 14.26 -11.98 -10.03
N LYS A 48 13.54 -11.56 -11.07
CA LYS A 48 13.44 -12.31 -12.31
C LYS A 48 14.81 -12.51 -13.00
N SER A 49 15.69 -11.51 -12.93
CA SER A 49 17.03 -11.62 -13.51
C SER A 49 17.91 -12.67 -12.81
N VAL A 50 17.61 -12.99 -11.55
CA VAL A 50 18.35 -13.98 -10.75
C VAL A 50 17.73 -15.38 -10.86
N CYS A 51 16.41 -15.50 -10.75
CA CYS A 51 15.74 -16.81 -10.64
C CYS A 51 14.86 -17.16 -11.87
N GLY A 52 14.74 -16.27 -12.85
CA GLY A 52 13.97 -16.52 -14.09
C GLY A 52 12.49 -16.17 -14.00
N ASP A 53 11.96 -15.79 -12.82
CA ASP A 53 10.56 -15.46 -12.62
C ASP A 53 10.38 -14.27 -11.67
N TYR A 54 9.22 -13.62 -11.73
CA TYR A 54 8.86 -12.53 -10.83
C TYR A 54 8.58 -13.04 -9.41
N PRO A 55 8.77 -12.20 -8.36
CA PRO A 55 8.36 -12.59 -7.02
C PRO A 55 6.85 -12.82 -6.94
N ALA A 56 6.43 -13.75 -6.09
CA ALA A 56 5.02 -14.07 -5.90
C ALA A 56 4.22 -12.91 -5.29
N VAL A 57 4.89 -12.04 -4.53
CA VAL A 57 4.32 -10.82 -3.97
C VAL A 57 5.17 -9.63 -4.38
N ILE A 58 4.57 -8.60 -4.95
CA ILE A 58 5.22 -7.30 -5.17
C ILE A 58 4.52 -6.26 -4.31
N SER A 59 5.27 -5.55 -3.47
CA SER A 59 4.71 -4.44 -2.72
C SER A 59 5.03 -3.10 -3.37
N PHE A 60 4.14 -2.13 -3.17
CA PHE A 60 4.26 -0.75 -3.63
C PHE A 60 3.89 0.18 -2.49
N ASP A 61 4.42 1.41 -2.49
CA ASP A 61 4.03 2.42 -1.52
C ASP A 61 3.15 3.51 -2.15
N LEU A 62 2.11 3.92 -1.43
CA LEU A 62 1.14 4.92 -1.89
C LEU A 62 1.41 6.33 -1.31
N ALA A 63 2.55 6.55 -0.65
CA ALA A 63 2.91 7.86 -0.10
C ALA A 63 2.86 8.96 -1.18
N HIS A 64 2.30 10.10 -0.83
CA HIS A 64 2.01 11.27 -1.66
C HIS A 64 0.74 11.17 -2.52
N LEU A 65 0.11 9.99 -2.62
CA LEU A 65 -1.21 9.88 -3.28
C LEU A 65 -2.27 10.73 -2.56
N GLU A 66 -2.19 10.80 -1.23
CA GLU A 66 -3.05 11.64 -0.40
C GLU A 66 -2.94 13.13 -0.71
N LEU A 67 -1.78 13.58 -1.17
CA LEU A 67 -1.56 14.98 -1.58
C LEU A 67 -2.17 15.28 -2.94
N GLY A 68 -2.42 14.26 -3.75
CA GLY A 68 -2.87 14.38 -5.14
C GLY A 68 -1.72 14.49 -6.14
N ASP A 69 -0.51 14.10 -5.70
CA ASP A 69 0.65 14.07 -6.56
C ASP A 69 0.51 12.98 -7.64
N THR A 70 1.22 13.14 -8.74
CA THR A 70 1.28 12.12 -9.81
C THR A 70 2.39 11.10 -9.60
N LEU A 71 3.33 11.40 -8.72
CA LEU A 71 4.47 10.56 -8.36
C LEU A 71 4.39 10.17 -6.90
N SER A 72 4.76 8.93 -6.59
CA SER A 72 4.97 8.49 -5.23
C SER A 72 6.18 9.19 -4.59
N ARG A 73 6.35 9.02 -3.27
CA ARG A 73 7.53 9.48 -2.56
C ARG A 73 8.85 9.02 -3.20
N ASP A 74 8.86 7.80 -3.73
CA ASP A 74 10.03 7.20 -4.40
C ASP A 74 10.10 7.57 -5.89
N LYS A 75 9.37 8.64 -6.29
CA LYS A 75 9.30 9.21 -7.65
C LYS A 75 8.74 8.26 -8.72
N VAL A 76 8.09 7.18 -8.33
CA VAL A 76 7.41 6.28 -9.26
C VAL A 76 6.05 6.86 -9.63
N PRO A 77 5.69 6.96 -10.92
CA PRO A 77 4.37 7.40 -11.34
C PRO A 77 3.27 6.45 -10.83
N PHE A 78 2.19 6.97 -10.25
CA PHE A 78 1.06 6.15 -9.83
C PHE A 78 0.39 5.40 -10.99
N SER A 79 0.48 5.92 -12.21
CA SER A 79 0.07 5.21 -13.42
C SER A 79 0.90 3.95 -13.68
N LYS A 80 2.22 3.99 -13.40
CA LYS A 80 3.10 2.82 -13.48
C LYS A 80 2.78 1.82 -12.35
N ILE A 81 2.67 2.28 -11.10
CA ILE A 81 2.27 1.43 -9.96
C ILE A 81 0.97 0.68 -10.29
N ARG A 82 -0.05 1.40 -10.78
CA ARG A 82 -1.31 0.79 -11.22
C ARG A 82 -1.10 -0.29 -12.28
N ARG A 83 -0.33 -0.02 -13.32
CA ARG A 83 -0.03 -0.96 -14.39
C ARG A 83 0.67 -2.20 -13.86
N GLU A 84 1.66 -2.03 -12.98
CA GLU A 84 2.41 -3.15 -12.42
C GLU A 84 1.55 -4.02 -11.47
N ILE A 85 0.61 -3.44 -10.73
CA ILE A 85 -0.39 -4.20 -9.95
C ILE A 85 -1.25 -5.07 -10.89
N LEU A 86 -1.73 -4.51 -12.00
CA LEU A 86 -2.52 -5.26 -12.98
C LEU A 86 -1.69 -6.36 -13.65
N ASN A 87 -0.43 -6.09 -13.98
CA ASN A 87 0.50 -7.08 -14.52
C ASN A 87 0.77 -8.21 -13.52
N GLN A 88 0.95 -7.87 -12.24
CA GLN A 88 1.16 -8.84 -11.17
C GLN A 88 -0.07 -9.76 -10.99
N TYR A 89 -1.28 -9.19 -11.04
CA TYR A 89 -2.51 -9.96 -11.01
C TYR A 89 -2.64 -10.91 -12.22
N LYS A 90 -2.35 -10.41 -13.44
CA LYS A 90 -2.36 -11.22 -14.67
C LYS A 90 -1.38 -12.40 -14.61
N ARG A 91 -0.26 -12.26 -13.91
CA ARG A 91 0.72 -13.34 -13.67
C ARG A 91 0.27 -14.33 -12.58
N GLY A 92 -0.84 -14.08 -11.88
CA GLY A 92 -1.30 -14.88 -10.75
C GLY A 92 -0.62 -14.54 -9.43
N GLY A 93 0.17 -13.45 -9.37
CA GLY A 93 0.82 -12.95 -8.18
C GLY A 93 -0.07 -12.01 -7.36
N LEU A 94 0.43 -11.61 -6.21
CA LEU A 94 -0.25 -10.74 -5.25
C LEU A 94 0.47 -9.39 -5.17
N SER A 95 -0.29 -8.31 -5.06
CA SER A 95 0.24 -6.99 -4.72
C SER A 95 -0.11 -6.59 -3.29
N SER A 96 0.89 -6.05 -2.57
CA SER A 96 0.73 -5.44 -1.26
C SER A 96 0.95 -3.94 -1.38
N LEU A 97 0.12 -3.14 -0.69
CA LEU A 97 0.18 -1.67 -0.74
C LEU A 97 0.43 -1.14 0.66
N SER A 98 1.61 -0.59 0.91
CA SER A 98 1.88 0.22 2.09
C SER A 98 1.52 1.69 1.84
N TRP A 99 1.47 2.47 2.90
CA TRP A 99 1.17 3.88 2.80
C TRP A 99 1.96 4.66 3.86
N HIS A 100 3.08 5.26 3.46
CA HIS A 100 3.87 6.18 4.28
C HIS A 100 3.32 7.60 4.14
N LEU A 101 2.13 7.83 4.65
CA LEU A 101 1.43 9.10 4.51
C LEU A 101 2.10 10.22 5.31
N ARG A 102 1.93 11.44 4.82
CA ARG A 102 2.39 12.66 5.51
C ARG A 102 1.76 12.80 6.89
N ASN A 103 2.42 13.54 7.79
CA ASN A 103 1.83 13.89 9.07
C ASN A 103 0.72 14.94 8.85
N PRO A 104 -0.55 14.62 9.18
CA PRO A 104 -1.68 15.51 8.89
C PRO A 104 -1.71 16.76 9.77
N LEU A 105 -1.08 16.72 10.95
CA LEU A 105 -1.04 17.82 11.91
C LEU A 105 0.10 18.79 11.60
N THR A 106 1.32 18.27 11.46
CA THR A 106 2.52 19.11 11.29
C THR A 106 2.83 19.45 9.84
N GLY A 107 2.33 18.62 8.88
CA GLY A 107 2.73 18.67 7.48
C GLY A 107 4.08 18.01 7.20
N GLY A 108 4.74 17.44 8.21
CA GLY A 108 5.96 16.66 8.08
C GLY A 108 5.75 15.33 7.35
N ASP A 109 6.77 14.50 7.29
CA ASP A 109 6.68 13.15 6.71
C ASP A 109 6.17 12.12 7.73
N SER A 110 6.21 10.84 7.37
CA SER A 110 5.78 9.74 8.24
C SER A 110 6.61 9.61 9.51
N TRP A 111 7.89 10.02 9.45
CA TRP A 111 8.85 9.96 10.56
C TRP A 111 8.80 11.20 11.45
N ASP A 112 7.95 12.17 11.15
CA ASP A 112 7.76 13.34 12.02
C ASP A 112 6.94 12.95 13.27
N VAL A 113 7.67 12.62 14.33
CA VAL A 113 7.15 12.23 15.65
C VAL A 113 7.21 13.39 16.66
N SER A 114 7.31 14.62 16.19
CA SER A 114 7.48 15.81 17.02
C SER A 114 6.24 16.15 17.86
N ASP A 115 5.07 15.63 17.51
CA ASP A 115 3.81 15.84 18.21
C ASP A 115 3.10 14.50 18.48
N THR A 116 2.77 14.24 19.74
CA THR A 116 2.09 13.01 20.19
C THR A 116 0.57 13.07 20.06
N THR A 117 0.01 14.19 19.58
CA THR A 117 -1.45 14.37 19.43
C THR A 117 -1.94 14.12 17.99
N VAL A 118 -1.03 13.71 17.09
CA VAL A 118 -1.35 13.53 15.66
C VAL A 118 -2.51 12.55 15.47
N VAL A 119 -2.41 11.33 16.05
CA VAL A 119 -3.45 10.31 15.93
C VAL A 119 -4.77 10.83 16.49
N LYS A 120 -4.77 11.41 17.69
CA LYS A 120 -5.96 12.00 18.28
C LYS A 120 -6.58 13.08 17.38
N SER A 121 -5.77 13.86 16.67
CA SER A 121 -6.25 14.94 15.81
C SER A 121 -7.05 14.45 14.58
N ILE A 122 -6.85 13.21 14.15
CA ILE A 122 -7.54 12.63 12.98
C ILE A 122 -8.77 11.79 13.33
N LEU A 123 -8.99 11.50 14.61
CA LEU A 123 -10.17 10.77 15.07
C LEU A 123 -11.44 11.62 14.89
N PRO A 124 -12.64 11.01 14.93
CA PRO A 124 -13.90 11.73 14.86
C PRO A 124 -13.97 12.88 15.88
N GLY A 125 -14.21 14.10 15.40
CA GLY A 125 -14.19 15.32 16.22
C GLY A 125 -12.82 15.98 16.38
N GLY A 126 -11.74 15.36 15.91
CA GLY A 126 -10.40 15.95 15.90
C GLY A 126 -10.23 16.99 14.79
N ALA A 127 -9.30 17.94 15.01
CA ALA A 127 -9.12 19.10 14.14
C ALA A 127 -8.68 18.73 12.69
N ASN A 128 -8.05 17.58 12.50
CA ASN A 128 -7.59 17.09 11.21
C ASN A 128 -8.44 15.94 10.65
N HIS A 129 -9.60 15.63 11.27
CA HIS A 129 -10.44 14.50 10.85
C HIS A 129 -10.87 14.63 9.38
N GLU A 130 -11.42 15.75 8.97
CA GLU A 130 -11.89 15.96 7.59
C GLU A 130 -10.76 15.92 6.57
N LYS A 131 -9.60 16.49 6.90
CA LYS A 131 -8.39 16.41 6.06
C LYS A 131 -7.97 14.95 5.86
N PHE A 132 -7.91 14.20 6.94
CA PHE A 132 -7.53 12.79 6.91
C PHE A 132 -8.56 11.93 6.16
N ALA A 133 -9.86 12.15 6.37
CA ALA A 133 -10.93 11.49 5.63
C ALA A 133 -10.82 11.75 4.11
N GLY A 134 -10.46 12.98 3.72
CA GLY A 134 -10.16 13.31 2.33
C GLY A 134 -8.96 12.53 1.77
N TRP A 135 -7.91 12.32 2.56
CA TRP A 135 -6.76 11.51 2.18
C TRP A 135 -7.13 10.02 2.00
N VAL A 136 -7.86 9.47 2.96
CA VAL A 136 -8.38 8.09 2.86
C VAL A 136 -9.27 7.91 1.63
N SER A 137 -10.08 8.91 1.29
CA SER A 137 -10.94 8.88 0.09
C SER A 137 -10.12 8.78 -1.20
N LYS A 138 -8.99 9.50 -1.31
CA LYS A 138 -8.11 9.43 -2.49
C LYS A 138 -7.46 8.06 -2.63
N VAL A 139 -6.95 7.50 -1.53
CA VAL A 139 -6.36 6.15 -1.52
C VAL A 139 -7.42 5.10 -1.85
N SER A 140 -8.60 5.21 -1.28
CA SER A 140 -9.74 4.36 -1.58
C SER A 140 -10.13 4.43 -3.06
N ALA A 141 -10.18 5.63 -3.64
CA ALA A 141 -10.46 5.82 -5.06
C ALA A 141 -9.41 5.13 -5.95
N PHE A 142 -8.12 5.25 -5.60
CA PHE A 142 -7.05 4.56 -6.32
C PHE A 142 -7.22 3.03 -6.26
N ILE A 143 -7.40 2.46 -5.06
CA ILE A 143 -7.59 1.01 -4.88
C ILE A 143 -8.84 0.54 -5.63
N ASN A 144 -9.95 1.26 -5.53
CA ASN A 144 -11.18 0.94 -6.24
C ASN A 144 -11.07 1.05 -7.77
N SER A 145 -10.08 1.79 -8.26
CA SER A 145 -9.80 1.91 -9.69
C SER A 145 -9.02 0.72 -10.25
N LEU A 146 -8.47 -0.17 -9.40
CA LEU A 146 -7.70 -1.35 -9.82
C LEU A 146 -8.64 -2.40 -10.39
N GLN A 147 -8.77 -2.40 -11.69
CA GLN A 147 -9.57 -3.38 -12.42
C GLN A 147 -8.93 -3.70 -13.77
N THR A 148 -9.14 -4.91 -14.23
CA THR A 148 -8.72 -5.39 -15.55
C THR A 148 -9.57 -4.75 -16.66
N GLU A 149 -9.20 -4.93 -17.92
CA GLU A 149 -9.93 -4.38 -19.07
C GLU A 149 -11.37 -4.90 -19.17
N ASP A 150 -11.60 -6.14 -18.73
CA ASP A 150 -12.92 -6.78 -18.64
C ASP A 150 -13.68 -6.46 -17.34
N GLY A 151 -13.17 -5.52 -16.53
CA GLY A 151 -13.86 -4.98 -15.37
C GLY A 151 -13.70 -5.77 -14.07
N VAL A 152 -12.85 -6.81 -14.04
CA VAL A 152 -12.59 -7.60 -12.84
C VAL A 152 -11.81 -6.75 -11.81
N LYS A 153 -12.32 -6.65 -10.60
CA LYS A 153 -11.66 -5.94 -9.50
C LYS A 153 -10.44 -6.72 -8.99
N VAL A 154 -9.29 -6.09 -9.01
CA VAL A 154 -8.03 -6.70 -8.57
C VAL A 154 -7.91 -6.61 -7.05
N PRO A 155 -7.91 -7.75 -6.34
CA PRO A 155 -7.71 -7.75 -4.88
C PRO A 155 -6.26 -7.45 -4.53
N VAL A 156 -6.05 -6.68 -3.47
CA VAL A 156 -4.74 -6.29 -2.95
C VAL A 156 -4.69 -6.46 -1.44
N LEU A 157 -3.50 -6.59 -0.89
CA LEU A 157 -3.24 -6.47 0.55
C LEU A 157 -2.95 -5.00 0.85
N PHE A 158 -3.89 -4.28 1.43
CA PHE A 158 -3.64 -2.92 1.91
C PHE A 158 -3.10 -2.98 3.34
N ARG A 159 -1.92 -2.41 3.54
CA ARG A 159 -1.13 -2.47 4.78
C ARG A 159 -0.76 -1.04 5.24
N PRO A 160 -1.75 -0.22 5.63
CA PRO A 160 -1.51 1.11 6.19
C PRO A 160 -1.02 1.00 7.64
N TRP A 161 -0.48 2.09 8.19
CA TRP A 161 -0.09 2.23 9.61
C TRP A 161 0.74 1.06 10.15
N HIS A 162 1.57 0.50 9.29
CA HIS A 162 2.41 -0.65 9.60
C HIS A 162 3.51 -0.28 10.61
N GLU A 163 4.15 -1.31 11.18
CA GLU A 163 5.29 -1.17 12.10
C GLU A 163 4.97 -0.32 13.34
N HIS A 164 3.73 -0.37 13.82
CA HIS A 164 3.21 0.39 14.95
C HIS A 164 4.10 0.29 16.20
N THR A 165 4.57 -0.91 16.52
CA THR A 165 5.41 -1.17 17.70
C THR A 165 6.80 -0.55 17.64
N GLY A 166 7.26 -0.11 16.45
CA GLY A 166 8.57 0.53 16.26
C GLY A 166 8.63 1.97 16.76
N SER A 167 7.50 2.67 16.76
CA SER A 167 7.37 4.09 17.21
C SER A 167 8.23 5.10 16.45
N TRP A 168 8.69 4.78 15.25
CA TRP A 168 9.40 5.71 14.37
C TRP A 168 8.48 6.45 13.39
N PHE A 169 7.20 6.09 13.34
CA PHE A 169 6.18 6.79 12.59
C PHE A 169 5.23 7.52 13.54
N TRP A 170 4.59 8.60 13.06
CA TRP A 170 3.66 9.40 13.87
C TRP A 170 2.43 8.61 14.38
N TRP A 171 2.15 7.43 13.82
CA TRP A 171 1.11 6.49 14.29
C TRP A 171 1.67 5.39 15.22
N GLY A 172 2.92 5.50 15.69
CA GLY A 172 3.57 4.49 16.51
C GLY A 172 3.00 4.37 17.91
N GLU A 173 3.22 3.23 18.58
CA GLU A 173 2.62 2.91 19.89
C GLU A 173 2.94 3.91 21.00
N LYS A 174 4.09 4.60 20.93
CA LYS A 174 4.44 5.63 21.90
C LYS A 174 3.76 6.99 21.65
N LEU A 175 3.05 7.14 20.54
CA LEU A 175 2.45 8.38 20.08
C LEU A 175 0.92 8.35 20.10
N CYS A 176 0.33 7.22 20.45
CA CYS A 176 -1.11 7.04 20.61
C CYS A 176 -1.42 5.92 21.59
N THR A 177 -2.64 5.89 22.10
CA THR A 177 -3.12 4.75 22.89
C THR A 177 -3.60 3.61 21.98
N PRO A 178 -3.71 2.37 22.50
CA PRO A 178 -4.31 1.27 21.74
C PRO A 178 -5.72 1.55 21.22
N GLU A 179 -6.50 2.34 21.99
CA GLU A 179 -7.88 2.72 21.64
C GLU A 179 -7.91 3.78 20.52
N GLU A 180 -6.87 4.60 20.40
CA GLU A 180 -6.73 5.61 19.34
C GLU A 180 -6.22 4.98 18.03
N TYR A 181 -5.43 3.91 18.12
CA TYR A 181 -4.92 3.18 16.96
C TYR A 181 -5.94 2.19 16.40
#